data_43359a2e4e766c3a74fad8c08f974b24
#
_entry.id   43359a2e4e766c3a74fad8c08f974b24
#
_cell.length_a   1.000
_cell.length_b   1.000
_cell.length_c   1.000
_cell.angle_alpha   90.00
_cell.angle_beta   90.00
_cell.angle_gamma   90.00
#
_symmetry.space_group_name_H-M   'P 1'
#
loop_
_entity.id
_entity.type
_entity.pdbx_description
1 polymer ?
#
loop_
_entity_poly.entity_id
_entity_poly.type
_entity_poly.pdbx_seq_one_letter_code
_entity_poly.pdbx_strand_id
1 'polypeptide(L)'
;CIRDRGVAGAAVATLIARVIEVCLMLTYVYTRKMPIACGFSGLFGWPSAFVKTFVLTSAPVIANEFMWGLGTTMYSLAYGRMGDEAVAAITIATTIQDLAVVLFQGLSAATAVILGNELGAGKLKRAENYARYLLILQFFLTIAAAVFVVGIRWKVIGLYQPGISDAVAEATSACLIVFALFMPFKMFNYVNVVGVLRSGGDTVMCLFIDTSGVWFIGIPLAFLGALVLKFPIHIVYAMVLLEEVYKAIIGFIPVSYTHLTLPTT
;
A
#
# COMPACT_ATOMS: atom_id res chain seq x y z
N CYS A 1 9.76 15.55 -26.77
CA CYS A 1 8.59 14.96 -27.48
C CYS A 1 7.53 14.33 -26.55
N ILE A 2 7.91 13.77 -25.39
CA ILE A 2 6.93 13.22 -24.42
C ILE A 2 6.28 14.36 -23.63
N ARG A 3 7.04 15.39 -23.27
CA ARG A 3 6.59 16.57 -22.51
C ARG A 3 5.49 17.36 -23.21
N ASP A 4 5.49 17.42 -24.54
CA ASP A 4 4.56 18.22 -25.33
C ASP A 4 3.23 17.49 -25.62
N ARG A 5 3.12 16.19 -25.29
CA ARG A 5 1.92 15.38 -25.55
C ARG A 5 0.96 15.25 -24.37
N GLY A 6 1.19 15.98 -23.28
CA GLY A 6 0.30 15.98 -22.11
C GLY A 6 0.03 14.56 -21.57
N VAL A 7 -1.24 14.21 -21.36
CA VAL A 7 -1.68 12.93 -20.77
C VAL A 7 -1.20 11.73 -21.61
N ALA A 8 -1.23 11.82 -22.93
CA ALA A 8 -0.76 10.73 -23.80
C ALA A 8 0.75 10.49 -23.65
N GLY A 9 1.54 11.55 -23.46
CA GLY A 9 2.98 11.44 -23.19
C GLY A 9 3.28 10.73 -21.86
N ALA A 10 2.53 11.04 -20.82
CA ALA A 10 2.63 10.39 -19.51
C ALA A 10 2.27 8.88 -19.61
N ALA A 11 1.19 8.54 -20.32
CA ALA A 11 0.79 7.15 -20.53
C ALA A 11 1.87 6.34 -21.29
N VAL A 12 2.47 6.90 -22.34
CA VAL A 12 3.56 6.25 -23.08
C VAL A 12 4.80 6.06 -22.21
N ALA A 13 5.16 7.06 -21.38
CA ALA A 13 6.28 6.96 -20.45
C ALA A 13 6.07 5.82 -19.44
N THR A 14 4.86 5.70 -18.90
CA THR A 14 4.50 4.62 -17.97
C THR A 14 4.58 3.26 -18.67
N LEU A 15 4.07 3.13 -19.90
CA LEU A 15 4.15 1.89 -20.65
C LEU A 15 5.61 1.46 -20.90
N ILE A 16 6.47 2.40 -21.33
CA ILE A 16 7.90 2.14 -21.55
C ILE A 16 8.56 1.69 -20.24
N ALA A 17 8.29 2.36 -19.13
CA ALA A 17 8.84 1.99 -17.83
C ALA A 17 8.44 0.57 -17.41
N ARG A 18 7.18 0.16 -17.62
CA ARG A 18 6.70 -1.21 -17.35
C ARG A 18 7.33 -2.25 -18.25
N VAL A 19 7.51 -1.96 -19.52
CA VAL A 19 8.22 -2.87 -20.45
C VAL A 19 9.67 -3.07 -20.02
N ILE A 20 10.39 -1.99 -19.69
CA ILE A 20 11.77 -2.06 -19.21
C ILE A 20 11.84 -2.89 -17.91
N GLU A 21 10.95 -2.64 -16.96
CA GLU A 21 10.86 -3.38 -15.68
C GLU A 21 10.71 -4.89 -15.93
N VAL A 22 9.77 -5.30 -16.78
CA VAL A 22 9.55 -6.71 -17.14
C VAL A 22 10.78 -7.31 -17.81
N CYS A 23 11.39 -6.60 -18.77
CA CYS A 23 12.59 -7.06 -19.45
C CYS A 23 13.77 -7.25 -18.48
N LEU A 24 13.99 -6.32 -17.55
CA LEU A 24 15.04 -6.43 -16.55
C LEU A 24 14.80 -7.61 -15.60
N MET A 25 13.56 -7.78 -15.12
CA MET A 25 13.18 -8.89 -14.24
C MET A 25 13.39 -10.24 -14.92
N LEU A 26 12.89 -10.42 -16.16
CA LEU A 26 13.08 -11.66 -16.91
C LEU A 26 14.55 -11.92 -17.18
N THR A 27 15.29 -10.92 -17.64
CA THR A 27 16.75 -11.04 -17.86
C THR A 27 17.46 -11.51 -16.59
N TYR A 28 17.15 -10.90 -15.46
CA TYR A 28 17.74 -11.29 -14.16
C TYR A 28 17.40 -12.74 -13.78
N VAL A 29 16.12 -13.12 -13.86
CA VAL A 29 15.64 -14.47 -13.52
C VAL A 29 16.32 -15.54 -14.38
N TYR A 30 16.36 -15.34 -15.70
CA TYR A 30 16.93 -16.34 -16.62
C TYR A 30 18.47 -16.36 -16.61
N THR A 31 19.14 -15.21 -16.48
CA THR A 31 20.62 -15.17 -16.42
C THR A 31 21.14 -15.75 -15.11
N ARG A 32 20.43 -15.54 -13.99
CA ARG A 32 20.81 -16.09 -12.68
C ARG A 32 20.29 -17.52 -12.48
N LYS A 33 19.59 -18.11 -13.45
CA LYS A 33 19.02 -19.47 -13.36
C LYS A 33 18.25 -19.67 -12.05
N MET A 34 17.41 -18.70 -11.70
CA MET A 34 16.62 -18.79 -10.47
C MET A 34 15.67 -19.99 -10.51
N PRO A 35 15.27 -20.57 -9.34
CA PRO A 35 14.35 -21.71 -9.30
C PRO A 35 13.01 -21.51 -10.02
N ILE A 36 12.59 -20.23 -10.17
CA ILE A 36 11.38 -19.84 -10.92
C ILE A 36 11.58 -19.74 -12.43
N ALA A 37 12.84 -19.86 -12.92
CA ALA A 37 13.13 -19.84 -14.36
C ALA A 37 12.68 -21.17 -14.98
N CYS A 38 11.45 -21.21 -15.50
CA CYS A 38 10.92 -22.36 -16.22
C CYS A 38 11.00 -22.18 -17.73
N GLY A 39 11.17 -23.28 -18.47
CA GLY A 39 11.06 -23.30 -19.93
C GLY A 39 9.61 -23.09 -20.38
N PHE A 40 9.40 -22.77 -21.65
CA PHE A 40 8.08 -22.49 -22.20
C PHE A 40 7.09 -23.65 -22.01
N SER A 41 7.57 -24.91 -22.04
CA SER A 41 6.78 -26.11 -21.74
C SER A 41 6.33 -26.20 -20.29
N GLY A 42 7.08 -25.63 -19.34
CA GLY A 42 6.72 -25.62 -17.91
C GLY A 42 5.63 -24.60 -17.55
N LEU A 43 5.27 -23.71 -18.48
CA LEU A 43 4.18 -22.75 -18.31
C LEU A 43 2.79 -23.37 -18.51
N PHE A 44 2.74 -24.58 -19.04
CA PHE A 44 1.49 -25.28 -19.37
C PHE A 44 1.48 -26.69 -18.80
N GLY A 45 0.29 -27.26 -18.62
CA GLY A 45 0.15 -28.66 -18.19
C GLY A 45 0.17 -28.85 -16.68
N TRP A 46 -0.38 -27.92 -15.91
CA TRP A 46 -0.41 -27.99 -14.45
C TRP A 46 -1.39 -29.06 -13.94
N PRO A 47 -1.00 -29.83 -12.91
CA PRO A 47 -1.91 -30.77 -12.26
C PRO A 47 -3.12 -30.04 -11.66
N SER A 48 -4.31 -30.64 -11.76
CA SER A 48 -5.54 -30.04 -11.24
C SER A 48 -5.48 -29.73 -9.73
N ALA A 49 -4.79 -30.58 -8.97
CA ALA A 49 -4.54 -30.36 -7.55
C ALA A 49 -3.74 -29.08 -7.28
N PHE A 50 -2.70 -28.81 -8.08
CA PHE A 50 -1.91 -27.58 -7.98
C PHE A 50 -2.77 -26.36 -8.31
N VAL A 51 -3.55 -26.42 -9.40
CA VAL A 51 -4.44 -25.31 -9.79
C VAL A 51 -5.46 -25.02 -8.70
N LYS A 52 -6.07 -26.06 -8.10
CA LYS A 52 -7.02 -25.89 -6.99
C LYS A 52 -6.37 -25.18 -5.80
N THR A 53 -5.21 -25.65 -5.36
CA THR A 53 -4.49 -25.04 -4.23
C THR A 53 -4.09 -23.61 -4.53
N PHE A 54 -3.55 -23.35 -5.73
CA PHE A 54 -3.18 -22.01 -6.18
C PHE A 54 -4.37 -21.06 -6.17
N VAL A 55 -5.50 -21.46 -6.75
CA VAL A 55 -6.71 -20.62 -6.79
C VAL A 55 -7.22 -20.34 -5.38
N LEU A 56 -7.31 -21.35 -4.51
CA LEU A 56 -7.80 -21.16 -3.14
C LEU A 56 -6.91 -20.21 -2.32
N THR A 57 -5.60 -20.28 -2.52
CA THR A 57 -4.64 -19.39 -1.80
C THR A 57 -4.60 -17.99 -2.39
N SER A 58 -4.72 -17.87 -3.72
CA SER A 58 -4.60 -16.58 -4.42
C SER A 58 -5.91 -15.81 -4.47
N ALA A 59 -7.06 -16.48 -4.46
CA ALA A 59 -8.37 -15.82 -4.59
C ALA A 59 -8.63 -14.76 -3.51
N PRO A 60 -8.35 -14.98 -2.21
CA PRO A 60 -8.50 -13.94 -1.20
C PRO A 60 -7.59 -12.73 -1.43
N VAL A 61 -6.36 -12.96 -1.93
CA VAL A 61 -5.43 -11.88 -2.24
C VAL A 61 -5.94 -11.06 -3.42
N ILE A 62 -6.38 -11.72 -4.49
CA ILE A 62 -6.97 -11.05 -5.67
C ILE A 62 -8.22 -10.25 -5.27
N ALA A 63 -9.09 -10.84 -4.45
CA ALA A 63 -10.26 -10.16 -3.95
C ALA A 63 -9.88 -8.93 -3.11
N ASN A 64 -8.85 -9.03 -2.27
CA ASN A 64 -8.34 -7.92 -1.48
C ASN A 64 -7.86 -6.75 -2.34
N GLU A 65 -7.01 -7.03 -3.32
CA GLU A 65 -6.48 -6.00 -4.23
C GLU A 65 -7.61 -5.36 -5.07
N PHE A 66 -8.59 -6.17 -5.51
CA PHE A 66 -9.75 -5.67 -6.23
C PHE A 66 -10.63 -4.74 -5.37
N MET A 67 -10.96 -5.17 -4.13
CA MET A 67 -11.76 -4.37 -3.21
C MET A 67 -11.04 -3.09 -2.79
N TRP A 68 -9.71 -3.15 -2.62
CA TRP A 68 -8.89 -1.97 -2.36
C TRP A 68 -8.88 -1.00 -3.56
N GLY A 69 -8.71 -1.50 -4.78
CA GLY A 69 -8.76 -0.70 -6.01
C GLY A 69 -10.11 -0.01 -6.22
N LEU A 70 -11.22 -0.72 -5.96
CA LEU A 70 -12.55 -0.11 -5.97
C LEU A 70 -12.68 0.95 -4.87
N GLY A 71 -12.17 0.70 -3.67
CA GLY A 71 -12.20 1.64 -2.55
C GLY A 71 -11.48 2.95 -2.86
N THR A 72 -10.28 2.88 -3.43
CA THR A 72 -9.54 4.08 -3.85
C THR A 72 -10.27 4.87 -4.93
N THR A 73 -10.99 4.18 -5.83
CA THR A 73 -11.86 4.82 -6.82
C THR A 73 -13.01 5.56 -6.13
N MET A 74 -13.62 4.98 -5.09
CA MET A 74 -14.67 5.65 -4.31
C MET A 74 -14.15 6.89 -3.58
N TYR A 75 -12.93 6.84 -3.02
CA TYR A 75 -12.30 8.04 -2.43
C TYR A 75 -12.10 9.13 -3.48
N SER A 76 -11.58 8.78 -4.65
CA SER A 76 -11.39 9.72 -5.76
C SER A 76 -12.72 10.35 -6.20
N LEU A 77 -13.81 9.57 -6.19
CA LEU A 77 -15.14 10.06 -6.49
C LEU A 77 -15.64 11.07 -5.43
N ALA A 78 -15.42 10.78 -4.15
CA ALA A 78 -15.78 11.70 -3.06
C ALA A 78 -14.99 13.00 -3.15
N TYR A 79 -13.67 12.93 -3.36
CA TYR A 79 -12.81 14.12 -3.53
C TYR A 79 -13.16 14.91 -4.79
N GLY A 80 -13.51 14.25 -5.90
CA GLY A 80 -13.94 14.91 -7.14
C GLY A 80 -15.20 15.74 -6.99
N ARG A 81 -16.04 15.45 -5.99
CA ARG A 81 -17.24 16.23 -5.67
C ARG A 81 -16.94 17.50 -4.86
N MET A 82 -15.73 17.65 -4.35
CA MET A 82 -15.31 18.81 -3.55
C MET A 82 -14.78 19.96 -4.41
N GLY A 83 -14.55 19.75 -5.70
CA GLY A 83 -14.06 20.74 -6.65
C GLY A 83 -12.57 20.56 -7.01
N ASP A 84 -12.15 21.27 -8.05
CA ASP A 84 -10.84 21.07 -8.68
C ASP A 84 -9.66 21.40 -7.76
N GLU A 85 -9.79 22.39 -6.89
CA GLU A 85 -8.73 22.76 -5.93
C GLU A 85 -8.49 21.62 -4.92
N ALA A 86 -9.57 20.99 -4.44
CA ALA A 86 -9.45 19.87 -3.53
C ALA A 86 -8.80 18.65 -4.20
N VAL A 87 -9.18 18.35 -5.45
CA VAL A 87 -8.59 17.28 -6.25
C VAL A 87 -7.12 17.55 -6.52
N ALA A 88 -6.75 18.77 -6.90
CA ALA A 88 -5.37 19.16 -7.13
C ALA A 88 -4.53 18.99 -5.85
N ALA A 89 -5.02 19.49 -4.72
CA ALA A 89 -4.32 19.40 -3.43
C ALA A 89 -4.08 17.95 -3.00
N ILE A 90 -5.12 17.09 -3.04
CA ILE A 90 -4.97 15.68 -2.63
C ILE A 90 -4.11 14.90 -3.62
N THR A 91 -4.16 15.20 -4.92
CA THR A 91 -3.33 14.52 -5.93
C THR A 91 -1.85 14.82 -5.71
N ILE A 92 -1.49 16.07 -5.44
CA ILE A 92 -0.11 16.43 -5.12
C ILE A 92 0.32 15.78 -3.80
N ALA A 93 -0.52 15.83 -2.77
CA ALA A 93 -0.23 15.22 -1.49
C ALA A 93 -0.02 13.69 -1.60
N THR A 94 -0.86 12.97 -2.36
CA THR A 94 -0.72 11.53 -2.56
C THR A 94 0.52 11.18 -3.39
N THR A 95 0.88 11.98 -4.38
CA THR A 95 2.13 11.79 -5.14
C THR A 95 3.37 11.85 -4.23
N ILE A 96 3.40 12.82 -3.31
CA ILE A 96 4.49 12.94 -2.33
C ILE A 96 4.46 11.78 -1.33
N GLN A 97 3.27 11.40 -0.88
CA GLN A 97 3.04 10.25 -0.02
C GLN A 97 3.57 8.95 -0.65
N ASP A 98 3.29 8.71 -1.93
CA ASP A 98 3.70 7.48 -2.62
C ASP A 98 5.22 7.33 -2.64
N LEU A 99 5.96 8.42 -2.77
CA LEU A 99 7.43 8.41 -2.65
C LEU A 99 7.89 7.96 -1.25
N ALA A 100 7.20 8.38 -0.20
CA ALA A 100 7.51 7.95 1.15
C ALA A 100 7.14 6.47 1.38
N VAL A 101 6.01 6.02 0.80
CA VAL A 101 5.50 4.64 0.92
C VAL A 101 6.42 3.62 0.26
N VAL A 102 7.15 3.96 -0.80
CA VAL A 102 8.08 3.04 -1.50
C VAL A 102 9.10 2.39 -0.54
N LEU A 103 9.61 3.13 0.44
CA LEU A 103 10.52 2.57 1.45
C LEU A 103 9.87 1.43 2.25
N PHE A 104 8.60 1.61 2.60
CA PHE A 104 7.85 0.63 3.39
C PHE A 104 7.37 -0.54 2.55
N GLN A 105 7.17 -0.36 1.24
CA GLN A 105 6.97 -1.46 0.30
C GLN A 105 8.17 -2.40 0.28
N GLY A 106 9.39 -1.84 0.19
CA GLY A 106 10.62 -2.61 0.28
C GLY A 106 10.77 -3.34 1.62
N LEU A 107 10.47 -2.66 2.73
CA LEU A 107 10.51 -3.27 4.07
C LEU A 107 9.47 -4.38 4.23
N SER A 108 8.26 -4.20 3.72
CA SER A 108 7.21 -5.21 3.72
C SER A 108 7.59 -6.45 2.91
N ALA A 109 8.15 -6.26 1.71
CA ALA A 109 8.65 -7.35 0.88
C ALA A 109 9.80 -8.11 1.56
N ALA A 110 10.76 -7.40 2.16
CA ALA A 110 11.83 -8.02 2.94
C ALA A 110 11.28 -8.80 4.15
N THR A 111 10.30 -8.25 4.84
CA THR A 111 9.60 -8.91 5.95
C THR A 111 8.98 -10.22 5.49
N ALA A 112 8.23 -10.19 4.39
CA ALA A 112 7.58 -11.38 3.83
C ALA A 112 8.60 -12.48 3.47
N VAL A 113 9.73 -12.12 2.87
CA VAL A 113 10.80 -13.07 2.51
C VAL A 113 11.46 -13.66 3.75
N ILE A 114 11.84 -12.82 4.73
CA ILE A 114 12.51 -13.28 5.96
C ILE A 114 11.58 -14.22 6.74
N LEU A 115 10.34 -13.81 6.96
CA LEU A 115 9.37 -14.60 7.71
C LEU A 115 8.99 -15.88 6.96
N GLY A 116 8.73 -15.79 5.66
CA GLY A 116 8.41 -16.95 4.83
C GLY A 116 9.52 -18.02 4.86
N ASN A 117 10.79 -17.61 4.81
CA ASN A 117 11.92 -18.54 4.92
C ASN A 117 12.02 -19.21 6.31
N GLU A 118 11.84 -18.46 7.39
CA GLU A 118 11.92 -19.02 8.75
C GLU A 118 10.70 -19.92 9.05
N LEU A 119 9.51 -19.55 8.57
CA LEU A 119 8.30 -20.37 8.69
C LEU A 119 8.42 -21.65 7.86
N GLY A 120 8.89 -21.57 6.62
CA GLY A 120 9.14 -22.72 5.76
C GLY A 120 10.21 -23.67 6.32
N ALA A 121 11.17 -23.15 7.11
CA ALA A 121 12.15 -23.95 7.83
C ALA A 121 11.62 -24.51 9.18
N GLY A 122 10.37 -24.27 9.56
CA GLY A 122 9.77 -24.71 10.83
C GLY A 122 10.27 -23.96 12.07
N LYS A 123 10.97 -22.83 11.92
CA LYS A 123 11.60 -22.06 13.01
C LYS A 123 10.67 -20.98 13.56
N LEU A 124 9.51 -21.37 14.11
CA LEU A 124 8.44 -20.48 14.54
C LEU A 124 8.90 -19.37 15.50
N LYS A 125 9.68 -19.71 16.55
CA LYS A 125 10.19 -18.73 17.51
C LYS A 125 11.12 -17.68 16.87
N ARG A 126 11.88 -18.05 15.85
CA ARG A 126 12.72 -17.10 15.12
C ARG A 126 11.88 -16.18 14.24
N ALA A 127 10.88 -16.73 13.55
CA ALA A 127 9.95 -15.96 12.75
C ALA A 127 9.22 -14.91 13.62
N GLU A 128 8.72 -15.29 14.80
CA GLU A 128 8.10 -14.37 15.75
C GLU A 128 9.04 -13.25 16.20
N ASN A 129 10.29 -13.58 16.56
CA ASN A 129 11.27 -12.58 16.96
C ASN A 129 11.60 -11.63 15.80
N TYR A 130 11.78 -12.13 14.57
CA TYR A 130 12.02 -11.29 13.41
C TYR A 130 10.82 -10.40 13.08
N ALA A 131 9.60 -10.92 13.15
CA ALA A 131 8.40 -10.11 12.98
C ALA A 131 8.36 -8.93 13.97
N ARG A 132 8.64 -9.21 15.25
CA ARG A 132 8.70 -8.17 16.29
C ARG A 132 9.79 -7.13 16.01
N TYR A 133 11.00 -7.55 15.65
CA TYR A 133 12.10 -6.62 15.34
C TYR A 133 11.80 -5.77 14.11
N LEU A 134 11.20 -6.35 13.07
CA LEU A 134 10.83 -5.63 11.86
C LEU A 134 9.70 -4.63 12.09
N LEU A 135 8.72 -4.95 12.93
CA LEU A 135 7.68 -4.00 13.33
C LEU A 135 8.22 -2.85 14.19
N ILE A 136 9.17 -3.13 15.08
CA ILE A 136 9.85 -2.07 15.86
C ILE A 136 10.69 -1.18 14.93
N LEU A 137 11.47 -1.79 14.04
CA LEU A 137 12.26 -1.04 13.05
C LEU A 137 11.37 -0.16 12.18
N GLN A 138 10.25 -0.71 11.68
CA GLN A 138 9.26 0.01 10.90
C GLN A 138 8.73 1.23 11.68
N PHE A 139 8.43 1.09 12.97
CA PHE A 139 7.93 2.19 13.79
C PHE A 139 8.92 3.36 13.84
N PHE A 140 10.20 3.11 14.11
CA PHE A 140 11.22 4.17 14.14
C PHE A 140 11.46 4.79 12.75
N LEU A 141 11.50 3.98 11.70
CA LEU A 141 11.62 4.47 10.33
C LEU A 141 10.43 5.36 9.94
N THR A 142 9.23 5.00 10.39
CA THR A 142 8.02 5.79 10.11
C THR A 142 8.06 7.15 10.79
N ILE A 143 8.48 7.22 12.05
CA ILE A 143 8.63 8.51 12.76
C ILE A 143 9.65 9.38 12.04
N ALA A 144 10.79 8.82 11.66
CA ALA A 144 11.81 9.56 10.90
C ALA A 144 11.27 10.07 9.55
N ALA A 145 10.56 9.20 8.81
CA ALA A 145 9.96 9.58 7.54
C ALA A 145 8.84 10.62 7.70
N ALA A 146 8.00 10.53 8.73
CA ALA A 146 6.96 11.52 9.02
C ALA A 146 7.56 12.90 9.30
N VAL A 147 8.60 12.96 10.15
CA VAL A 147 9.32 14.21 10.44
C VAL A 147 9.97 14.76 9.16
N PHE A 148 10.57 13.91 8.34
CA PHE A 148 11.17 14.29 7.07
C PHE A 148 10.13 14.88 6.10
N VAL A 149 9.00 14.21 5.89
CA VAL A 149 7.90 14.68 5.02
C VAL A 149 7.40 16.06 5.48
N VAL A 150 7.16 16.23 6.78
CA VAL A 150 6.72 17.52 7.34
C VAL A 150 7.79 18.59 7.14
N GLY A 151 9.07 18.25 7.33
CA GLY A 151 10.19 19.18 7.21
C GLY A 151 10.40 19.70 5.78
N ILE A 152 10.24 18.83 4.78
CA ILE A 152 10.49 19.18 3.38
C ILE A 152 9.23 19.66 2.63
N ARG A 153 8.04 19.58 3.22
CA ARG A 153 6.76 19.78 2.52
C ARG A 153 6.70 21.05 1.69
N TRP A 154 7.13 22.18 2.24
CA TRP A 154 7.10 23.46 1.53
C TRP A 154 8.10 23.52 0.37
N LYS A 155 9.25 22.87 0.49
CA LYS A 155 10.22 22.79 -0.60
C LYS A 155 9.67 21.97 -1.76
N VAL A 156 9.00 20.87 -1.46
CA VAL A 156 8.40 19.98 -2.48
C VAL A 156 7.17 20.66 -3.12
N ILE A 157 6.29 21.28 -2.33
CA ILE A 157 5.15 22.05 -2.86
C ILE A 157 5.64 23.17 -3.78
N GLY A 158 6.73 23.84 -3.42
CA GLY A 158 7.36 24.88 -4.24
C GLY A 158 7.80 24.42 -5.65
N LEU A 159 8.02 23.11 -5.86
CA LEU A 159 8.32 22.58 -7.20
C LEU A 159 7.09 22.62 -8.14
N TYR A 160 5.90 22.71 -7.59
CA TYR A 160 4.65 22.81 -8.34
C TYR A 160 4.24 24.27 -8.60
N GLN A 161 4.83 25.24 -7.92
CA GLN A 161 4.66 26.65 -8.24
C GLN A 161 5.51 27.00 -9.48
N PRO A 162 5.02 27.86 -10.41
CA PRO A 162 3.83 28.73 -10.35
C PRO A 162 2.52 28.07 -10.83
N GLY A 163 2.45 26.76 -11.01
CA GLY A 163 1.30 26.05 -11.61
C GLY A 163 0.08 25.86 -10.69
N ILE A 164 0.17 26.22 -9.39
CA ILE A 164 -0.91 26.03 -8.40
C ILE A 164 -1.19 27.34 -7.65
N SER A 165 -2.45 27.50 -7.19
CA SER A 165 -2.84 28.62 -6.33
C SER A 165 -2.29 28.45 -4.90
N ASP A 166 -2.18 29.55 -4.16
CA ASP A 166 -1.77 29.51 -2.76
C ASP A 166 -2.74 28.66 -1.90
N ALA A 167 -4.03 28.71 -2.22
CA ALA A 167 -5.05 27.89 -1.55
C ALA A 167 -4.78 26.38 -1.75
N VAL A 168 -4.41 25.96 -2.96
CA VAL A 168 -4.02 24.56 -3.25
C VAL A 168 -2.74 24.19 -2.51
N ALA A 169 -1.76 25.08 -2.45
CA ALA A 169 -0.50 24.85 -1.73
C ALA A 169 -0.73 24.66 -0.22
N GLU A 170 -1.55 25.51 0.40
CA GLU A 170 -1.92 25.39 1.81
C GLU A 170 -2.72 24.11 2.09
N ALA A 171 -3.71 23.79 1.25
CA ALA A 171 -4.49 22.56 1.37
C ALA A 171 -3.59 21.31 1.24
N THR A 172 -2.65 21.32 0.28
CA THR A 172 -1.66 20.24 0.12
C THR A 172 -0.78 20.10 1.35
N SER A 173 -0.28 21.22 1.90
CA SER A 173 0.53 21.21 3.11
C SER A 173 -0.24 20.63 4.31
N ALA A 174 -1.52 21.01 4.46
CA ALA A 174 -2.38 20.46 5.50
C ALA A 174 -2.61 18.94 5.31
N CYS A 175 -2.87 18.46 4.10
CA CYS A 175 -2.98 17.04 3.79
C CYS A 175 -1.70 16.26 4.11
N LEU A 176 -0.52 16.81 3.84
CA LEU A 176 0.77 16.19 4.17
C LEU A 176 1.01 16.10 5.69
N ILE A 177 0.56 17.09 6.47
CA ILE A 177 0.63 17.03 7.94
C ILE A 177 -0.30 15.94 8.46
N VAL A 178 -1.53 15.87 7.93
CA VAL A 178 -2.49 14.81 8.27
C VAL A 178 -1.89 13.43 7.92
N PHE A 179 -1.34 13.28 6.72
CA PHE A 179 -0.67 12.03 6.35
C PHE A 179 0.45 11.66 7.31
N ALA A 180 1.33 12.59 7.66
CA ALA A 180 2.44 12.35 8.58
C ALA A 180 1.96 11.90 9.97
N LEU A 181 0.84 12.45 10.45
CA LEU A 181 0.22 12.07 11.72
C LEU A 181 -0.32 10.65 11.70
N PHE A 182 -0.97 10.23 10.59
CA PHE A 182 -1.53 8.88 10.44
C PHE A 182 -0.53 7.87 9.88
N MET A 183 0.64 8.31 9.43
CA MET A 183 1.67 7.46 8.82
C MET A 183 2.09 6.27 9.71
N PRO A 184 2.23 6.38 11.05
CA PRO A 184 2.54 5.23 11.89
C PRO A 184 1.52 4.09 11.77
N PHE A 185 0.23 4.40 11.74
CA PHE A 185 -0.83 3.41 11.59
C PHE A 185 -0.85 2.82 10.19
N LYS A 186 -0.76 3.65 9.16
CA LYS A 186 -0.76 3.22 7.76
C LYS A 186 0.42 2.31 7.44
N MET A 187 1.63 2.69 7.85
CA MET A 187 2.83 1.88 7.60
C MET A 187 2.85 0.61 8.44
N PHE A 188 2.33 0.65 9.68
CA PHE A 188 2.13 -0.54 10.49
C PHE A 188 1.22 -1.54 9.75
N ASN A 189 0.06 -1.10 9.27
CA ASN A 189 -0.86 -1.95 8.52
C ASN A 189 -0.20 -2.52 7.28
N TYR A 190 0.55 -1.70 6.54
CA TYR A 190 1.23 -2.13 5.32
C TYR A 190 2.24 -3.27 5.60
N VAL A 191 3.10 -3.12 6.59
CA VAL A 191 4.10 -4.13 6.95
C VAL A 191 3.44 -5.33 7.62
N ASN A 192 2.44 -5.11 8.47
CA ASN A 192 1.73 -6.18 9.18
C ASN A 192 0.90 -7.03 8.24
N VAL A 193 0.04 -6.42 7.42
CA VAL A 193 -0.86 -7.16 6.52
C VAL A 193 -0.08 -7.83 5.38
N VAL A 194 0.74 -7.06 4.65
CA VAL A 194 1.43 -7.56 3.47
C VAL A 194 2.71 -8.34 3.84
N GLY A 195 3.42 -7.89 4.86
CA GLY A 195 4.69 -8.50 5.29
C GLY A 195 4.48 -9.69 6.22
N VAL A 196 3.72 -9.53 7.31
CA VAL A 196 3.60 -10.54 8.38
C VAL A 196 2.47 -11.52 8.10
N LEU A 197 1.22 -11.06 7.97
CA LEU A 197 0.05 -11.94 7.86
C LEU A 197 0.04 -12.74 6.57
N ARG A 198 0.33 -12.10 5.42
CA ARG A 198 0.41 -12.84 4.14
C ARG A 198 1.52 -13.88 4.13
N SER A 199 2.67 -13.62 4.74
CA SER A 199 3.75 -14.62 4.85
C SER A 199 3.39 -15.79 5.75
N GLY A 200 2.52 -15.57 6.74
CA GLY A 200 1.93 -16.61 7.59
C GLY A 200 0.80 -17.41 6.93
N GLY A 201 0.38 -17.05 5.70
CA GLY A 201 -0.67 -17.72 4.96
C GLY A 201 -2.10 -17.28 5.30
N ASP A 202 -2.29 -16.35 6.23
CA ASP A 202 -3.62 -15.86 6.64
C ASP A 202 -4.15 -14.76 5.70
N THR A 203 -4.33 -15.12 4.43
CA THR A 203 -4.80 -14.21 3.38
C THR A 203 -6.26 -13.80 3.55
N VAL A 204 -7.07 -14.63 4.20
CA VAL A 204 -8.48 -14.34 4.47
C VAL A 204 -8.60 -13.25 5.52
N MET A 205 -7.79 -13.29 6.57
CA MET A 205 -7.76 -12.25 7.59
C MET A 205 -7.27 -10.92 7.01
N CYS A 206 -6.28 -10.95 6.11
CA CYS A 206 -5.84 -9.76 5.38
C CYS A 206 -7.00 -9.12 4.59
N LEU A 207 -7.73 -9.93 3.81
CA LEU A 207 -8.90 -9.48 3.08
C LEU A 207 -9.95 -8.84 4.01
N PHE A 208 -10.23 -9.48 5.16
CA PHE A 208 -11.21 -8.97 6.11
C PHE A 208 -10.78 -7.63 6.71
N ILE A 209 -9.54 -7.50 7.19
CA ILE A 209 -9.01 -6.27 7.80
C ILE A 209 -9.06 -5.12 6.80
N ASP A 210 -8.51 -5.32 5.60
CA ASP A 210 -8.42 -4.26 4.60
C ASP A 210 -9.79 -3.86 4.08
N THR A 211 -10.61 -4.83 3.67
CA THR A 211 -11.92 -4.55 3.09
C THR A 211 -12.85 -3.91 4.11
N SER A 212 -12.88 -4.41 5.36
CA SER A 212 -13.74 -3.82 6.40
C SER A 212 -13.38 -2.37 6.71
N GLY A 213 -12.09 -2.03 6.81
CA GLY A 213 -11.64 -0.66 7.05
C GLY A 213 -12.07 0.28 5.92
N VAL A 214 -11.76 -0.08 4.68
CA VAL A 214 -12.09 0.74 3.50
C VAL A 214 -13.60 0.93 3.35
N TRP A 215 -14.37 -0.16 3.37
CA TRP A 215 -15.78 -0.12 2.99
C TRP A 215 -16.72 0.31 4.12
N PHE A 216 -16.43 -0.01 5.37
CA PHE A 216 -17.32 0.36 6.50
C PHE A 216 -16.89 1.63 7.22
N ILE A 217 -15.63 2.08 7.06
CA ILE A 217 -15.15 3.29 7.74
C ILE A 217 -14.72 4.33 6.71
N GLY A 218 -13.73 4.03 5.88
CA GLY A 218 -13.12 5.00 4.99
C GLY A 218 -14.12 5.63 4.01
N ILE A 219 -14.83 4.80 3.22
CA ILE A 219 -15.80 5.28 2.21
C ILE A 219 -16.96 6.05 2.85
N PRO A 220 -17.67 5.53 3.87
CA PRO A 220 -18.75 6.28 4.52
C PRO A 220 -18.28 7.63 5.06
N LEU A 221 -17.12 7.68 5.70
CA LEU A 221 -16.57 8.92 6.25
C LEU A 221 -16.12 9.90 5.14
N ALA A 222 -15.58 9.40 4.02
CA ALA A 222 -15.25 10.23 2.87
C ALA A 222 -16.48 10.95 2.31
N PHE A 223 -17.55 10.19 2.05
CA PHE A 223 -18.79 10.76 1.51
C PHE A 223 -19.52 11.65 2.53
N LEU A 224 -19.55 11.27 3.80
CA LEU A 224 -20.10 12.09 4.87
C LEU A 224 -19.37 13.45 4.97
N GLY A 225 -18.05 13.42 5.03
CA GLY A 225 -17.22 14.63 5.13
C GLY A 225 -17.32 15.51 3.89
N ALA A 226 -17.25 14.93 2.69
CA ALA A 226 -17.24 15.67 1.43
C ALA A 226 -18.62 16.23 1.05
N LEU A 227 -19.69 15.43 1.16
CA LEU A 227 -20.99 15.80 0.63
C LEU A 227 -21.96 16.37 1.67
N VAL A 228 -21.95 15.83 2.89
CA VAL A 228 -22.92 16.22 3.93
C VAL A 228 -22.34 17.35 4.78
N LEU A 229 -21.16 17.13 5.36
CA LEU A 229 -20.54 18.09 6.26
C LEU A 229 -19.77 19.21 5.52
N LYS A 230 -19.43 18.98 4.24
CA LYS A 230 -18.71 19.93 3.38
C LYS A 230 -17.43 20.45 4.03
N PHE A 231 -16.69 19.57 4.67
CA PHE A 231 -15.43 19.92 5.31
C PHE A 231 -14.33 20.18 4.27
N PRO A 232 -13.30 20.98 4.60
CA PRO A 232 -12.13 21.15 3.74
C PRO A 232 -11.40 19.82 3.54
N ILE A 233 -10.69 19.68 2.41
CA ILE A 233 -10.10 18.41 1.94
C ILE A 233 -9.20 17.73 2.97
N HIS A 234 -8.41 18.46 3.73
CA HIS A 234 -7.52 17.89 4.74
C HIS A 234 -8.27 17.22 5.90
N ILE A 235 -9.47 17.74 6.27
CA ILE A 235 -10.32 17.12 7.28
C ILE A 235 -10.98 15.86 6.72
N VAL A 236 -11.51 15.90 5.49
CA VAL A 236 -12.08 14.73 4.83
C VAL A 236 -11.00 13.65 4.68
N TYR A 237 -9.79 14.03 4.33
CA TYR A 237 -8.66 13.11 4.25
C TYR A 237 -8.29 12.50 5.61
N ALA A 238 -8.32 13.28 6.69
CA ALA A 238 -8.15 12.75 8.05
C ALA A 238 -9.24 11.75 8.42
N MET A 239 -10.50 12.03 8.07
CA MET A 239 -11.61 11.11 8.30
C MET A 239 -11.42 9.78 7.55
N VAL A 240 -10.95 9.82 6.31
CA VAL A 240 -10.60 8.61 5.55
C VAL A 240 -9.50 7.83 6.25
N LEU A 241 -8.44 8.50 6.71
CA LEU A 241 -7.31 7.84 7.37
C LEU A 241 -7.64 7.22 8.75
N LEU A 242 -8.83 7.49 9.32
CA LEU A 242 -9.30 6.76 10.50
C LEU A 242 -9.47 5.26 10.25
N GLU A 243 -9.68 4.84 8.99
CA GLU A 243 -9.67 3.42 8.63
C GLU A 243 -8.33 2.75 8.99
N GLU A 244 -7.22 3.48 8.88
CA GLU A 244 -5.90 2.92 9.20
C GLU A 244 -5.73 2.67 10.71
N VAL A 245 -6.35 3.51 11.54
CA VAL A 245 -6.39 3.28 13.00
C VAL A 245 -7.22 2.05 13.33
N TYR A 246 -8.40 1.92 12.71
CA TYR A 246 -9.24 0.74 12.86
C TYR A 246 -8.52 -0.55 12.43
N LYS A 247 -7.88 -0.54 11.24
CA LYS A 247 -7.10 -1.68 10.74
C LYS A 247 -5.96 -2.03 11.69
N ALA A 248 -5.26 -1.02 12.23
CA ALA A 248 -4.17 -1.24 13.19
C ALA A 248 -4.67 -1.91 14.48
N ILE A 249 -5.81 -1.49 15.01
CA ILE A 249 -6.41 -2.09 16.21
C ILE A 249 -6.77 -3.55 15.94
N ILE A 250 -7.50 -3.83 14.85
CA ILE A 250 -7.89 -5.20 14.52
C ILE A 250 -6.68 -6.04 14.12
N GLY A 251 -5.75 -5.49 13.34
CA GLY A 251 -4.54 -6.21 12.90
C GLY A 251 -3.55 -6.50 14.02
N PHE A 252 -3.61 -5.77 15.15
CA PHE A 252 -2.79 -6.05 16.32
C PHE A 252 -3.24 -7.30 17.08
N ILE A 253 -4.54 -7.61 17.06
CA ILE A 253 -5.12 -8.77 17.75
C ILE A 253 -4.56 -10.10 17.20
N PRO A 254 -4.56 -10.39 15.89
CA PRO A 254 -3.97 -11.60 15.34
C PRO A 254 -2.49 -11.77 15.68
N VAL A 255 -1.71 -10.70 15.57
CA VAL A 255 -0.27 -10.73 15.90
C VAL A 255 -0.02 -11.08 17.37
N SER A 256 -0.94 -10.71 18.26
CA SER A 256 -0.84 -11.03 19.69
C SER A 256 -1.34 -12.43 20.07
N TYR A 257 -2.30 -12.98 19.31
CA TYR A 257 -2.98 -14.24 19.64
C TYR A 257 -2.66 -15.38 18.71
N THR A 258 -2.37 -15.14 17.44
CA THR A 258 -1.91 -16.20 16.57
C THR A 258 -0.41 -16.39 16.81
N HIS A 259 -0.09 -17.36 17.66
CA HIS A 259 1.10 -18.16 17.37
C HIS A 259 1.04 -18.44 15.87
N LEU A 260 2.07 -18.06 15.12
CA LEU A 260 2.24 -18.37 13.70
C LEU A 260 2.06 -19.89 13.51
N THR A 261 0.82 -20.33 13.46
CA THR A 261 0.48 -21.71 13.24
C THR A 261 0.48 -21.90 11.74
N LEU A 262 1.43 -22.67 11.25
CA LEU A 262 1.34 -23.24 9.91
C LEU A 262 -0.06 -23.85 9.78
N PRO A 263 -0.77 -23.68 8.65
CA PRO A 263 -1.98 -24.42 8.40
C PRO A 263 -1.62 -25.89 8.58
N THR A 264 -2.21 -26.52 9.58
CA THR A 264 -2.16 -27.95 9.72
C THR A 264 -2.87 -28.55 8.51
N THR A 265 -2.04 -28.97 7.52
CA THR A 265 -2.31 -29.80 6.32
C THR A 265 -3.71 -29.72 5.74
#